data_0827a5f7e46a5a9c0e5501c43123fc8d
#
_entry.id   0827a5f7e46a5a9c0e5501c43123fc8d
#
_cell.length_a   1.000
_cell.length_b   1.000
_cell.length_c   1.000
_cell.angle_alpha   90.00
_cell.angle_beta   90.00
_cell.angle_gamma   90.00
#
_symmetry.space_group_name_H-M   'P 1'
#
loop_
_entity.id
_entity.type
_entity.pdbx_description
1 polymer ?
#
loop_
_entity_poly.entity_id
_entity_poly.type
_entity_poly.pdbx_seq_one_letter_code
_entity_poly.pdbx_strand_id
1 'polypeptide(L)'
;MNRLYQFMNWPEIEGLVYSECSHPMELLGAHMCRDGMLVQVFRPDAVEAEIHIAGRKKAYACEKVDESGYFAVCIPIKKQTAYTVCIEDIKGQKKEYIDPYACGTALTAEQRKKLAAGDDWEAYRLFGAHERTVGGIRGVCFAVWAPNAQRVSVVGDFNHWDGRIFPMEKHEDSGIFELFIPEMKAGTAYKYEIKFKGGNIAVKTDPYCRQCDAGQGFASVVYADIPFAWEDGAWQKAEENRDIEKEPVAIYEISPETCRQIKEPEQFAAQIAKLEYTQIEM
;
A
#
# COMPACT_ATOMS: atom_id res chain seq x y z
N MET A 1 23.53 5.37 32.67
CA MET A 1 23.12 4.75 31.42
C MET A 1 21.61 4.94 31.29
N ASN A 2 21.11 5.55 30.23
CA ASN A 2 19.69 5.78 30.09
C ASN A 2 18.98 4.41 30.03
N ARG A 3 17.90 4.23 30.83
CA ARG A 3 17.15 2.96 30.90
C ARG A 3 16.58 2.55 29.55
N LEU A 4 16.25 3.53 28.68
CA LEU A 4 15.72 3.31 27.36
C LEU A 4 16.67 2.47 26.48
N TYR A 5 17.97 2.75 26.54
CA TYR A 5 18.97 2.06 25.69
C TYR A 5 19.14 0.57 26.02
N GLN A 6 18.68 0.10 27.19
CA GLN A 6 18.69 -1.32 27.56
C GLN A 6 17.65 -2.14 26.76
N PHE A 7 16.68 -1.47 26.14
CA PHE A 7 15.64 -2.10 25.35
C PHE A 7 15.92 -2.01 23.85
N MET A 8 17.01 -1.32 23.43
CA MET A 8 17.34 -1.10 22.03
C MET A 8 18.07 -2.32 21.44
N ASN A 9 17.55 -2.81 20.32
CA ASN A 9 18.24 -3.78 19.48
C ASN A 9 19.07 -3.03 18.42
N TRP A 10 20.29 -2.66 18.79
CA TRP A 10 21.16 -1.83 17.96
C TRP A 10 21.44 -2.41 16.57
N PRO A 11 21.71 -3.72 16.38
CA PRO A 11 21.90 -4.30 15.06
C PRO A 11 20.68 -4.11 14.13
N GLU A 12 19.46 -4.25 14.67
CA GLU A 12 18.23 -4.05 13.91
C GLU A 12 17.99 -2.57 13.60
N ILE A 13 18.32 -1.66 14.55
CA ILE A 13 18.24 -0.22 14.33
C ILE A 13 19.20 0.19 13.22
N GLU A 14 20.45 -0.29 13.23
CA GLU A 14 21.40 -0.06 12.15
C GLU A 14 20.87 -0.60 10.81
N GLY A 15 20.32 -1.81 10.80
CA GLY A 15 19.68 -2.39 9.61
C GLY A 15 18.57 -1.51 9.07
N LEU A 16 17.75 -0.92 9.93
CA LEU A 16 16.69 0.01 9.51
C LEU A 16 17.27 1.31 8.94
N VAL A 17 18.24 1.93 9.62
CA VAL A 17 18.93 3.17 9.22
C VAL A 17 19.60 3.01 7.85
N TYR A 18 20.27 1.88 7.61
CA TYR A 18 20.92 1.56 6.32
C TYR A 18 19.98 0.94 5.29
N SER A 19 18.68 0.93 5.58
CA SER A 19 17.65 0.40 4.67
C SER A 19 17.83 -1.10 4.38
N GLU A 20 18.17 -1.90 5.36
CA GLU A 20 18.42 -3.35 5.23
C GLU A 20 17.41 -4.19 6.01
N CYS A 21 16.55 -3.56 6.82
CA CYS A 21 15.57 -4.22 7.65
C CYS A 21 14.44 -4.80 6.78
N SER A 22 14.22 -6.11 6.90
CA SER A 22 13.11 -6.83 6.25
C SER A 22 11.93 -7.08 7.20
N HIS A 23 12.14 -6.93 8.52
CA HIS A 23 11.15 -7.14 9.58
C HIS A 23 10.93 -5.88 10.42
N PRO A 24 10.46 -4.77 9.81
CA PRO A 24 10.30 -3.51 10.53
C PRO A 24 9.30 -3.61 11.68
N MET A 25 8.33 -4.52 11.65
CA MET A 25 7.34 -4.70 12.72
C MET A 25 7.92 -5.35 13.99
N GLU A 26 9.07 -5.99 13.93
CA GLU A 26 9.76 -6.49 15.12
C GLU A 26 10.43 -5.36 15.91
N LEU A 27 10.71 -4.23 15.23
CA LEU A 27 11.40 -3.09 15.81
C LEU A 27 10.46 -1.90 15.99
N LEU A 28 9.82 -1.46 14.93
CA LEU A 28 8.93 -0.29 14.93
C LEU A 28 7.56 -0.61 15.54
N GLY A 29 6.86 0.44 15.96
CA GLY A 29 5.58 0.28 16.64
C GLY A 29 5.69 0.22 18.14
N ALA A 30 4.73 -0.43 18.78
CA ALA A 30 4.63 -0.54 20.24
C ALA A 30 4.89 -1.97 20.71
N HIS A 31 5.87 -2.15 21.59
CA HIS A 31 6.26 -3.42 22.17
C HIS A 31 6.21 -3.35 23.70
N MET A 32 5.66 -4.38 24.34
CA MET A 32 5.65 -4.43 25.80
C MET A 32 7.03 -4.84 26.31
N CYS A 33 7.58 -4.05 27.22
CA CYS A 33 8.82 -4.34 27.91
C CYS A 33 8.61 -4.36 29.43
N ARG A 34 9.67 -4.67 30.18
CA ARG A 34 9.61 -4.74 31.66
C ARG A 34 9.13 -3.43 32.31
N ASP A 35 9.49 -2.28 31.73
CA ASP A 35 9.21 -0.96 32.30
C ASP A 35 7.94 -0.30 31.73
N GLY A 36 7.27 -0.94 30.76
CA GLY A 36 6.04 -0.42 30.16
C GLY A 36 5.88 -0.75 28.69
N MET A 37 5.28 0.16 27.93
CA MET A 37 5.14 0.09 26.49
C MET A 37 6.25 0.92 25.85
N LEU A 38 7.17 0.25 25.16
CA LEU A 38 8.21 0.85 24.34
C LEU A 38 7.60 1.16 22.97
N VAL A 39 7.61 2.43 22.57
CA VAL A 39 7.22 2.86 21.23
C VAL A 39 8.46 3.32 20.48
N GLN A 40 8.66 2.78 19.28
CA GLN A 40 9.82 3.05 18.43
C GLN A 40 9.34 3.52 17.06
N VAL A 41 9.87 4.65 16.60
CA VAL A 41 9.44 5.34 15.38
C VAL A 41 10.66 5.74 14.58
N PHE A 42 10.64 5.50 13.27
CA PHE A 42 11.68 5.95 12.36
C PHE A 42 11.14 6.98 11.39
N ARG A 43 11.58 8.22 11.54
CA ARG A 43 11.15 9.37 10.75
C ARG A 43 12.34 10.28 10.46
N PRO A 44 13.06 9.99 9.35
CA PRO A 44 14.22 10.80 8.94
C PRO A 44 13.88 12.26 8.62
N ASP A 45 12.61 12.53 8.33
CA ASP A 45 12.06 13.85 8.01
C ASP A 45 11.64 14.66 9.27
N ALA A 46 11.76 14.07 10.48
CA ALA A 46 11.37 14.71 11.72
C ALA A 46 12.56 15.18 12.55
N VAL A 47 12.39 16.29 13.28
CA VAL A 47 13.32 16.78 14.29
C VAL A 47 12.87 16.40 15.69
N GLU A 48 11.57 16.29 15.93
CA GLU A 48 10.95 15.85 17.17
C GLU A 48 9.82 14.87 16.92
N ALA A 49 9.58 13.99 17.89
CA ALA A 49 8.45 13.09 17.89
C ALA A 49 7.85 12.96 19.30
N GLU A 50 6.53 12.83 19.39
CA GLU A 50 5.81 12.58 20.62
C GLU A 50 4.69 11.56 20.41
N ILE A 51 4.34 10.84 21.47
CA ILE A 51 3.30 9.80 21.45
C ILE A 51 2.08 10.27 22.25
N HIS A 52 0.92 10.22 21.61
CA HIS A 52 -0.36 10.51 22.23
C HIS A 52 -1.11 9.20 22.48
N ILE A 53 -1.36 8.87 23.75
CA ILE A 53 -2.10 7.66 24.13
C ILE A 53 -3.59 7.93 24.11
N ALA A 54 -4.36 7.06 23.49
CA ALA A 54 -5.81 7.15 23.44
C ALA A 54 -6.42 7.31 24.83
N GLY A 55 -7.28 8.32 25.01
CA GLY A 55 -7.93 8.63 26.29
C GLY A 55 -7.06 9.35 27.33
N ARG A 56 -5.83 9.75 27.00
CA ARG A 56 -4.94 10.52 27.89
C ARG A 56 -4.63 11.89 27.30
N LYS A 57 -4.57 12.91 28.17
CA LYS A 57 -4.22 14.29 27.78
C LYS A 57 -2.71 14.52 27.68
N LYS A 58 -1.91 13.64 28.29
CA LYS A 58 -0.46 13.79 28.37
C LYS A 58 0.17 13.27 27.08
N ALA A 59 0.96 14.10 26.41
CA ALA A 59 1.89 13.69 25.37
C ALA A 59 3.20 13.15 26.00
N TYR A 60 3.80 12.19 25.33
CA TYR A 60 5.06 11.58 25.75
C TYR A 60 6.11 11.89 24.70
N ALA A 61 7.01 12.82 24.98
CA ALA A 61 8.12 13.16 24.10
C ALA A 61 9.02 11.94 23.89
N CYS A 62 9.39 11.66 22.66
CA CYS A 62 10.36 10.65 22.31
C CYS A 62 11.78 11.21 22.44
N GLU A 63 12.70 10.35 22.85
CA GLU A 63 14.13 10.62 22.74
C GLU A 63 14.56 10.31 21.30
N LYS A 64 15.31 11.21 20.68
CA LYS A 64 15.98 10.96 19.40
C LYS A 64 17.22 10.12 19.71
N VAL A 65 17.10 8.82 19.47
CA VAL A 65 18.10 7.82 19.83
C VAL A 65 19.24 7.76 18.80
N ASP A 66 18.91 8.08 17.54
CA ASP A 66 19.86 8.15 16.45
C ASP A 66 19.60 9.38 15.57
N GLU A 67 20.67 10.03 15.11
CA GLU A 67 20.60 11.26 14.30
C GLU A 67 19.92 11.07 12.95
N SER A 68 19.84 9.83 12.44
CA SER A 68 19.10 9.47 11.22
C SER A 68 17.59 9.62 11.33
N GLY A 69 17.05 9.94 12.53
CA GLY A 69 15.62 10.08 12.78
C GLY A 69 14.97 8.89 13.47
N TYR A 70 15.74 8.14 14.24
CA TYR A 70 15.20 7.08 15.09
C TYR A 70 14.80 7.63 16.45
N PHE A 71 13.51 7.53 16.77
CA PHE A 71 12.91 8.04 18.00
C PHE A 71 12.34 6.89 18.83
N ALA A 72 12.48 6.99 20.15
CA ALA A 72 11.90 6.00 21.06
C ALA A 72 11.44 6.62 22.38
N VAL A 73 10.43 6.01 23.00
CA VAL A 73 9.95 6.34 24.34
C VAL A 73 9.42 5.09 25.04
N CYS A 74 9.75 4.93 26.33
CA CYS A 74 9.14 3.91 27.18
C CYS A 74 8.05 4.56 28.05
N ILE A 75 6.82 4.19 27.83
CA ILE A 75 5.64 4.75 28.52
C ILE A 75 5.24 3.78 29.64
N PRO A 76 5.13 4.23 30.91
CA PRO A 76 4.88 3.34 32.06
C PRO A 76 3.39 2.93 32.10
N ILE A 77 3.00 2.05 31.19
CA ILE A 77 1.67 1.43 31.12
C ILE A 77 1.81 -0.09 31.07
N LYS A 78 0.86 -0.80 31.67
CA LYS A 78 0.92 -2.26 31.83
C LYS A 78 0.25 -3.05 30.71
N LYS A 79 -0.37 -2.37 29.76
CA LYS A 79 -1.12 -2.97 28.66
C LYS A 79 -0.90 -2.17 27.40
N GLN A 80 -0.69 -2.87 26.30
CA GLN A 80 -0.65 -2.24 24.99
C GLN A 80 -1.94 -1.46 24.74
N THR A 81 -1.80 -0.20 24.37
CA THR A 81 -2.89 0.76 24.24
C THR A 81 -2.72 1.50 22.92
N ALA A 82 -3.81 1.79 22.25
CA ALA A 82 -3.81 2.56 21.01
C ALA A 82 -3.18 3.94 21.22
N TYR A 83 -2.44 4.40 20.22
CA TYR A 83 -1.75 5.67 20.24
C TYR A 83 -1.66 6.27 18.84
N THR A 84 -1.32 7.55 18.78
CA THR A 84 -0.90 8.26 17.59
C THR A 84 0.51 8.79 17.76
N VAL A 85 1.19 9.01 16.64
CA VAL A 85 2.51 9.62 16.58
C VAL A 85 2.34 11.05 16.07
N CYS A 86 2.83 12.02 16.81
CA CYS A 86 2.95 13.40 16.35
C CYS A 86 4.42 13.71 16.09
N ILE A 87 4.76 14.11 14.88
CA ILE A 87 6.11 14.52 14.49
C ILE A 87 6.14 16.00 14.19
N GLU A 88 7.30 16.63 14.40
CA GLU A 88 7.60 17.99 13.97
C GLU A 88 8.73 17.96 12.95
N ASP A 89 8.53 18.59 11.79
CA ASP A 89 9.55 18.71 10.76
C ASP A 89 10.52 19.89 11.02
N ILE A 90 11.55 20.03 10.21
CA ILE A 90 12.53 21.12 10.31
C ILE A 90 11.93 22.53 10.13
N LYS A 91 10.70 22.62 9.57
CA LYS A 91 9.98 23.88 9.40
C LYS A 91 9.03 24.18 10.57
N GLY A 92 9.00 23.33 11.60
CA GLY A 92 8.10 23.44 12.73
C GLY A 92 6.66 23.01 12.42
N GLN A 93 6.43 22.29 11.31
CA GLN A 93 5.11 21.78 10.96
C GLN A 93 4.85 20.48 11.73
N LYS A 94 3.73 20.44 12.44
CA LYS A 94 3.32 19.24 13.17
C LYS A 94 2.37 18.40 12.34
N LYS A 95 2.61 17.08 12.34
CA LYS A 95 1.76 16.09 11.69
C LYS A 95 1.48 14.95 12.66
N GLU A 96 0.21 14.71 12.93
CA GLU A 96 -0.23 13.55 13.71
C GLU A 96 -0.77 12.46 12.78
N TYR A 97 -0.44 11.19 13.07
CA TYR A 97 -0.88 10.05 12.29
C TYR A 97 -0.97 8.78 13.14
N ILE A 98 -1.75 7.81 12.69
CA ILE A 98 -1.80 6.48 13.27
C ILE A 98 -0.59 5.70 12.78
N ASP A 99 0.17 5.10 13.69
CA ASP A 99 1.38 4.35 13.35
C ASP A 99 1.03 3.09 12.53
N PRO A 100 1.53 2.95 11.29
CA PRO A 100 1.32 1.76 10.47
C PRO A 100 1.77 0.47 11.16
N TYR A 101 2.86 0.52 11.90
CA TYR A 101 3.45 -0.64 12.57
C TYR A 101 2.68 -1.08 13.85
N ALA A 102 1.74 -0.25 14.31
CA ALA A 102 0.80 -0.62 15.37
C ALA A 102 -0.41 -1.40 14.86
N CYS A 103 -0.66 -1.42 13.56
CA CYS A 103 -1.87 -2.02 12.97
C CYS A 103 -1.71 -3.50 12.63
N GLY A 104 -0.47 -3.99 12.48
CA GLY A 104 -0.18 -5.36 12.04
C GLY A 104 -0.42 -5.59 10.55
N THR A 105 -0.44 -6.85 10.15
CA THR A 105 -0.65 -7.29 8.76
C THR A 105 -2.09 -7.69 8.51
N ALA A 106 -2.57 -7.58 7.27
CA ALA A 106 -3.94 -7.88 6.86
C ALA A 106 -4.08 -9.30 6.25
N LEU A 107 -2.99 -9.83 5.64
CA LEU A 107 -3.01 -11.16 5.01
C LEU A 107 -2.90 -12.28 6.05
N THR A 108 -3.81 -13.23 5.98
CA THR A 108 -3.74 -14.44 6.82
C THR A 108 -2.63 -15.39 6.35
N ALA A 109 -2.16 -16.28 7.22
CA ALA A 109 -1.17 -17.30 6.86
C ALA A 109 -1.67 -18.22 5.74
N GLU A 110 -2.97 -18.53 5.71
CA GLU A 110 -3.57 -19.34 4.64
C GLU A 110 -3.54 -18.62 3.28
N GLN A 111 -3.91 -17.32 3.26
CA GLN A 111 -3.81 -16.50 2.05
C GLN A 111 -2.38 -16.45 1.53
N ARG A 112 -1.41 -16.16 2.40
CA ARG A 112 0.01 -16.12 2.02
C ARG A 112 0.48 -17.45 1.44
N LYS A 113 0.07 -18.58 2.03
CA LYS A 113 0.42 -19.90 1.53
C LYS A 113 -0.14 -20.17 0.13
N LYS A 114 -1.40 -19.82 -0.13
CA LYS A 114 -2.01 -19.94 -1.48
C LYS A 114 -1.31 -19.06 -2.50
N LEU A 115 -1.05 -17.80 -2.15
CA LEU A 115 -0.34 -16.85 -3.01
C LEU A 115 1.06 -17.34 -3.37
N ALA A 116 1.82 -17.85 -2.38
CA ALA A 116 3.17 -18.36 -2.59
C ALA A 116 3.20 -19.63 -3.45
N ALA A 117 2.17 -20.46 -3.39
CA ALA A 117 2.01 -21.64 -4.25
C ALA A 117 1.64 -21.31 -5.70
N GLY A 118 1.17 -20.08 -5.97
CA GLY A 118 0.68 -19.68 -7.29
C GLY A 118 -0.68 -20.27 -7.66
N ASP A 119 -1.41 -20.82 -6.68
CA ASP A 119 -2.70 -21.50 -6.89
C ASP A 119 -3.91 -20.58 -6.67
N ASP A 120 -3.70 -19.29 -6.47
CA ASP A 120 -4.77 -18.33 -6.24
C ASP A 120 -5.09 -17.51 -7.50
N TRP A 121 -6.14 -17.91 -8.22
CA TRP A 121 -6.64 -17.20 -9.40
C TRP A 121 -7.17 -15.80 -9.10
N GLU A 122 -7.48 -15.51 -7.83
CA GLU A 122 -7.92 -14.22 -7.35
C GLU A 122 -6.80 -13.42 -6.63
N ALA A 123 -5.53 -13.80 -6.85
CA ALA A 123 -4.37 -13.13 -6.26
C ALA A 123 -4.38 -11.61 -6.43
N TYR A 124 -4.95 -11.10 -7.53
CA TYR A 124 -5.14 -9.68 -7.80
C TYR A 124 -6.02 -8.94 -6.78
N ARG A 125 -6.80 -9.65 -5.98
CA ARG A 125 -7.60 -9.07 -4.87
C ARG A 125 -6.79 -8.88 -3.59
N LEU A 126 -5.62 -9.48 -3.53
CA LEU A 126 -4.72 -9.46 -2.36
C LEU A 126 -3.42 -8.73 -2.65
N PHE A 127 -2.79 -9.00 -3.80
CA PHE A 127 -1.63 -8.26 -4.26
C PHE A 127 -2.02 -6.90 -4.83
N GLY A 128 -1.11 -5.94 -4.69
CA GLY A 128 -1.34 -4.55 -5.05
C GLY A 128 -1.69 -3.67 -3.86
N ALA A 129 -2.42 -2.60 -4.12
CA ALA A 129 -2.88 -1.64 -3.12
C ALA A 129 -4.41 -1.68 -3.01
N HIS A 130 -4.92 -2.08 -1.86
CA HIS A 130 -6.35 -2.23 -1.62
C HIS A 130 -6.80 -1.48 -0.37
N GLU A 131 -7.88 -0.71 -0.49
CA GLU A 131 -8.55 -0.15 0.69
C GLU A 131 -9.06 -1.28 1.58
N ARG A 132 -8.66 -1.28 2.84
CA ARG A 132 -9.02 -2.27 3.85
C ARG A 132 -9.37 -1.61 5.18
N THR A 133 -10.00 -2.40 6.05
CA THR A 133 -10.19 -2.03 7.46
C THR A 133 -9.46 -3.05 8.32
N VAL A 134 -8.43 -2.60 9.04
CA VAL A 134 -7.63 -3.43 9.95
C VAL A 134 -7.82 -2.88 11.37
N GLY A 135 -8.24 -3.73 12.30
CA GLY A 135 -8.50 -3.31 13.68
C GLY A 135 -9.52 -2.18 13.84
N GLY A 136 -10.46 -2.03 12.88
CA GLY A 136 -11.45 -0.94 12.85
C GLY A 136 -10.93 0.36 12.21
N ILE A 137 -9.69 0.41 11.74
CA ILE A 137 -9.07 1.57 11.09
C ILE A 137 -9.10 1.35 9.57
N ARG A 138 -9.63 2.34 8.83
CA ARG A 138 -9.60 2.34 7.36
C ARG A 138 -8.24 2.82 6.87
N GLY A 139 -7.75 2.22 5.80
CA GLY A 139 -6.48 2.56 5.17
C GLY A 139 -6.24 1.72 3.93
N VAL A 140 -5.00 1.66 3.47
CA VAL A 140 -4.59 0.87 2.30
C VAL A 140 -3.61 -0.21 2.72
N CYS A 141 -3.90 -1.44 2.35
CA CYS A 141 -3.00 -2.57 2.46
C CYS A 141 -2.22 -2.71 1.15
N PHE A 142 -0.90 -2.73 1.25
CA PHE A 142 0.03 -2.98 0.16
C PHE A 142 0.61 -4.38 0.31
N ALA A 143 0.58 -5.17 -0.75
CA ALA A 143 1.18 -6.50 -0.76
C ALA A 143 1.86 -6.77 -2.10
N VAL A 144 3.08 -7.29 -2.06
CA VAL A 144 3.84 -7.65 -3.26
C VAL A 144 4.70 -8.89 -3.02
N TRP A 145 4.77 -9.76 -4.01
CA TRP A 145 5.66 -10.92 -3.98
C TRP A 145 7.04 -10.54 -4.52
N ALA A 146 8.04 -10.59 -3.66
CA ALA A 146 9.42 -10.24 -4.00
C ALA A 146 10.42 -11.11 -3.20
N PRO A 147 10.43 -12.43 -3.37
CA PRO A 147 11.18 -13.38 -2.51
C PRO A 147 12.69 -13.12 -2.50
N ASN A 148 13.23 -12.55 -3.57
CA ASN A 148 14.65 -12.25 -3.71
C ASN A 148 15.04 -10.85 -3.25
N ALA A 149 14.08 -10.03 -2.85
CA ALA A 149 14.36 -8.70 -2.30
C ALA A 149 14.93 -8.82 -0.87
N GLN A 150 15.83 -7.93 -0.52
CA GLN A 150 16.28 -7.73 0.85
C GLN A 150 15.26 -6.88 1.60
N ARG A 151 14.80 -5.79 0.99
CA ARG A 151 13.78 -4.88 1.53
C ARG A 151 12.87 -4.40 0.41
N VAL A 152 11.60 -4.19 0.71
CA VAL A 152 10.65 -3.46 -0.12
C VAL A 152 10.04 -2.36 0.72
N SER A 153 9.82 -1.18 0.14
CA SER A 153 9.15 -0.06 0.79
C SER A 153 8.13 0.57 -0.13
N VAL A 154 7.06 1.11 0.44
CA VAL A 154 6.09 1.92 -0.29
C VAL A 154 6.57 3.36 -0.32
N VAL A 155 6.68 3.95 -1.52
CA VAL A 155 7.16 5.32 -1.72
C VAL A 155 6.17 6.14 -2.57
N GLY A 156 6.07 7.43 -2.29
CA GLY A 156 5.22 8.38 -2.98
C GLY A 156 5.38 9.78 -2.38
N ASP A 157 4.57 10.74 -2.83
CA ASP A 157 4.63 12.11 -2.32
C ASP A 157 4.34 12.20 -0.81
N PHE A 158 3.56 11.24 -0.27
CA PHE A 158 3.20 11.18 1.14
C PHE A 158 4.38 10.93 2.09
N ASN A 159 5.51 10.43 1.57
CA ASN A 159 6.76 10.21 2.31
C ASN A 159 8.00 10.74 1.56
N HIS A 160 7.81 11.73 0.69
CA HIS A 160 8.89 12.37 -0.08
C HIS A 160 9.71 11.40 -0.94
N TRP A 161 9.13 10.27 -1.34
CA TRP A 161 9.78 9.19 -2.08
C TRP A 161 10.96 8.56 -1.32
N ASP A 162 10.99 8.69 0.02
CA ASP A 162 12.02 8.11 0.88
C ASP A 162 11.59 6.70 1.35
N GLY A 163 12.23 5.67 0.79
CA GLY A 163 11.94 4.28 1.11
C GLY A 163 12.30 3.85 2.54
N ARG A 164 12.97 4.72 3.32
CA ARG A 164 13.27 4.44 4.72
C ARG A 164 12.05 4.62 5.64
N ILE A 165 11.05 5.41 5.21
CA ILE A 165 9.92 5.79 6.08
C ILE A 165 8.89 4.66 6.20
N PHE A 166 8.59 3.95 5.08
CA PHE A 166 7.58 2.88 5.06
C PHE A 166 8.14 1.56 4.52
N PRO A 167 9.15 0.94 5.17
CA PRO A 167 9.54 -0.41 4.86
C PRO A 167 8.41 -1.40 5.18
N MET A 168 8.24 -2.39 4.30
CA MET A 168 7.21 -3.41 4.41
C MET A 168 7.73 -4.61 5.20
N GLU A 169 6.84 -5.25 5.94
CA GLU A 169 7.12 -6.51 6.64
C GLU A 169 7.24 -7.65 5.66
N LYS A 170 8.33 -8.41 5.72
CA LYS A 170 8.55 -9.60 4.92
C LYS A 170 8.00 -10.83 5.62
N HIS A 171 7.21 -11.61 4.92
CA HIS A 171 6.78 -12.93 5.36
C HIS A 171 7.74 -13.97 4.78
N GLU A 172 8.63 -14.51 5.60
CA GLU A 172 9.67 -15.47 5.17
C GLU A 172 9.11 -16.77 4.61
N ASP A 173 7.92 -17.18 5.07
CA ASP A 173 7.20 -18.38 4.61
C ASP A 173 6.73 -18.30 3.16
N SER A 174 6.63 -17.10 2.60
CA SER A 174 6.02 -16.85 1.29
C SER A 174 6.83 -15.93 0.38
N GLY A 175 7.75 -15.15 0.94
CA GLY A 175 8.46 -14.09 0.23
C GLY A 175 7.57 -12.89 -0.15
N ILE A 176 6.41 -12.76 0.51
CA ILE A 176 5.50 -11.63 0.35
C ILE A 176 5.93 -10.52 1.30
N PHE A 177 5.94 -9.29 0.79
CA PHE A 177 6.07 -8.08 1.59
C PHE A 177 4.72 -7.42 1.74
N GLU A 178 4.39 -6.97 2.94
CA GLU A 178 3.10 -6.39 3.29
C GLU A 178 3.26 -5.17 4.19
N LEU A 179 2.42 -4.15 3.97
CA LEU A 179 2.28 -3.01 4.87
C LEU A 179 0.85 -2.45 4.78
N PHE A 180 0.24 -2.20 5.94
CA PHE A 180 -0.99 -1.44 6.03
C PHE A 180 -0.69 0.00 6.42
N ILE A 181 -1.13 0.96 5.60
CA ILE A 181 -0.97 2.40 5.88
C ILE A 181 -2.34 2.97 6.25
N PRO A 182 -2.55 3.32 7.53
CA PRO A 182 -3.80 3.91 8.01
C PRO A 182 -4.12 5.21 7.30
N GLU A 183 -5.43 5.50 7.16
CA GLU A 183 -5.98 6.75 6.64
C GLU A 183 -5.56 7.11 5.19
N MET A 184 -4.71 6.30 4.56
CA MET A 184 -4.42 6.44 3.14
C MET A 184 -5.67 6.17 2.31
N LYS A 185 -5.82 6.89 1.18
CA LYS A 185 -7.04 6.90 0.37
C LYS A 185 -6.74 6.54 -1.08
N ALA A 186 -7.79 6.12 -1.77
CA ALA A 186 -7.78 6.02 -3.22
C ALA A 186 -7.33 7.34 -3.89
N GLY A 187 -6.72 7.22 -5.06
CA GLY A 187 -6.12 8.33 -5.79
C GLY A 187 -4.67 8.64 -5.39
N THR A 188 -4.15 8.02 -4.31
CA THR A 188 -2.75 8.20 -3.90
C THR A 188 -1.81 7.50 -4.87
N ALA A 189 -0.85 8.24 -5.45
CA ALA A 189 0.20 7.69 -6.31
C ALA A 189 1.32 7.07 -5.46
N TYR A 190 1.82 5.91 -5.89
CA TYR A 190 2.88 5.18 -5.18
C TYR A 190 3.73 4.33 -6.13
N LYS A 191 4.89 3.89 -5.64
CA LYS A 191 5.72 2.83 -6.21
C LYS A 191 6.29 1.95 -5.10
N TYR A 192 6.91 0.84 -5.50
CA TYR A 192 7.75 0.05 -4.61
C TYR A 192 9.22 0.40 -4.81
N GLU A 193 9.91 0.80 -3.74
CA GLU A 193 11.36 0.86 -3.71
C GLU A 193 11.89 -0.48 -3.21
N ILE A 194 12.66 -1.16 -4.07
CA ILE A 194 13.16 -2.51 -3.81
C ILE A 194 14.67 -2.44 -3.65
N LYS A 195 15.18 -2.88 -2.51
CA LYS A 195 16.61 -3.13 -2.29
C LYS A 195 16.88 -4.61 -2.51
N PHE A 196 17.79 -4.91 -3.42
CA PHE A 196 18.22 -6.28 -3.73
C PHE A 196 19.39 -6.71 -2.85
N LYS A 197 19.55 -8.04 -2.70
CA LYS A 197 20.77 -8.63 -2.14
C LYS A 197 21.95 -8.16 -2.98
N GLY A 198 22.88 -7.43 -2.39
CA GLY A 198 24.00 -6.80 -3.11
C GLY A 198 23.91 -5.28 -3.20
N GLY A 199 22.89 -4.68 -2.59
CA GLY A 199 22.83 -3.24 -2.30
C GLY A 199 22.17 -2.37 -3.37
N ASN A 200 21.92 -2.88 -4.58
CA ASN A 200 21.24 -2.12 -5.62
C ASN A 200 19.80 -1.79 -5.22
N ILE A 201 19.36 -0.56 -5.52
CA ILE A 201 18.00 -0.10 -5.30
C ILE A 201 17.32 0.18 -6.64
N ALA A 202 16.07 -0.25 -6.78
CA ALA A 202 15.23 0.08 -7.92
C ALA A 202 13.84 0.50 -7.46
N VAL A 203 13.28 1.51 -8.12
CA VAL A 203 11.90 1.95 -7.91
C VAL A 203 11.04 1.39 -9.03
N LYS A 204 10.03 0.61 -8.69
CA LYS A 204 9.18 -0.15 -9.62
C LYS A 204 7.71 0.20 -9.44
N THR A 205 7.00 0.22 -10.56
CA THR A 205 5.54 0.21 -10.59
C THR A 205 5.03 -1.12 -10.03
N ASP A 206 3.90 -1.09 -9.34
CA ASP A 206 3.26 -2.28 -8.81
C ASP A 206 2.75 -3.17 -9.96
N PRO A 207 3.15 -4.45 -10.02
CA PRO A 207 2.68 -5.37 -11.06
C PRO A 207 1.18 -5.66 -11.02
N TYR A 208 0.53 -5.41 -9.88
CA TYR A 208 -0.92 -5.60 -9.69
C TYR A 208 -1.69 -4.26 -9.64
N CYS A 209 -1.08 -3.15 -10.05
CA CYS A 209 -1.81 -1.88 -10.09
C CYS A 209 -2.92 -1.92 -11.14
N ARG A 210 -4.08 -1.37 -10.80
CA ARG A 210 -5.23 -1.23 -11.71
C ARG A 210 -5.22 0.08 -12.47
N GLN A 211 -4.45 1.06 -11.99
CA GLN A 211 -4.34 2.38 -12.57
C GLN A 211 -2.90 2.90 -12.43
N CYS A 212 -2.40 3.53 -13.50
CA CYS A 212 -1.11 4.21 -13.50
C CYS A 212 -1.28 5.69 -13.83
N ASP A 213 -0.46 6.53 -13.22
CA ASP A 213 -0.33 7.95 -13.58
C ASP A 213 0.84 8.12 -14.55
N ALA A 214 0.51 8.39 -15.81
CA ALA A 214 1.51 8.62 -16.86
C ALA A 214 2.34 9.89 -16.63
N GLY A 215 1.80 10.90 -15.92
CA GLY A 215 2.48 12.16 -15.60
C GLY A 215 3.59 12.01 -14.57
N GLN A 216 3.53 10.99 -13.71
CA GLN A 216 4.52 10.71 -12.67
C GLN A 216 5.42 9.50 -13.00
N GLY A 217 5.78 9.32 -14.28
CA GLY A 217 6.65 8.23 -14.71
C GLY A 217 6.05 6.85 -14.45
N PHE A 218 4.75 6.68 -14.74
CA PHE A 218 3.97 5.46 -14.53
C PHE A 218 3.93 5.01 -13.07
N ALA A 219 3.70 5.93 -12.15
CA ALA A 219 3.40 5.57 -10.78
C ALA A 219 2.08 4.80 -10.71
N SER A 220 2.03 3.77 -9.86
CA SER A 220 0.78 3.10 -9.53
C SER A 220 -0.12 4.03 -8.75
N VAL A 221 -1.43 3.93 -8.92
CA VAL A 221 -2.41 4.72 -8.16
C VAL A 221 -3.30 3.76 -7.37
N VAL A 222 -3.51 4.06 -6.10
CA VAL A 222 -4.48 3.34 -5.27
C VAL A 222 -5.86 3.48 -5.90
N TYR A 223 -6.38 2.38 -6.42
CA TYR A 223 -7.63 2.36 -7.17
C TYR A 223 -8.83 2.32 -6.21
N ALA A 224 -9.83 3.17 -6.47
CA ALA A 224 -11.11 3.07 -5.79
C ALA A 224 -11.98 2.02 -6.49
N ASP A 225 -12.39 0.98 -5.80
CA ASP A 225 -13.42 0.05 -6.29
C ASP A 225 -14.78 0.79 -6.28
N ILE A 226 -15.08 1.45 -7.39
CA ILE A 226 -16.40 2.06 -7.60
C ILE A 226 -17.27 0.97 -8.23
N PRO A 227 -18.31 0.49 -7.54
CA PRO A 227 -19.20 -0.50 -8.11
C PRO A 227 -19.92 0.11 -9.31
N PHE A 228 -19.82 -0.55 -10.45
CA PHE A 228 -20.57 -0.22 -11.65
C PHE A 228 -21.80 -1.13 -11.75
N ALA A 229 -22.97 -0.54 -11.86
CA ALA A 229 -24.21 -1.30 -12.06
C ALA A 229 -24.41 -1.47 -13.57
N TRP A 230 -24.28 -2.71 -14.03
CA TRP A 230 -24.56 -3.07 -15.42
C TRP A 230 -26.06 -3.09 -15.68
N GLU A 231 -26.52 -2.42 -16.71
CA GLU A 231 -27.93 -2.39 -17.15
C GLU A 231 -28.13 -3.22 -18.43
N ASP A 232 -27.26 -4.19 -18.68
CA ASP A 232 -27.17 -4.99 -19.91
C ASP A 232 -27.91 -6.33 -19.85
N GLY A 233 -28.71 -6.59 -18.81
CA GLY A 233 -29.38 -7.86 -18.60
C GLY A 233 -30.33 -8.30 -19.73
N ALA A 234 -30.90 -7.34 -20.49
CA ALA A 234 -31.70 -7.65 -21.66
C ALA A 234 -30.83 -8.13 -22.84
N TRP A 235 -29.67 -7.53 -23.01
CA TRP A 235 -28.68 -7.92 -24.01
C TRP A 235 -28.10 -9.30 -23.68
N GLN A 236 -27.71 -9.56 -22.43
CA GLN A 236 -27.18 -10.86 -22.01
C GLN A 236 -28.16 -12.01 -22.32
N LYS A 237 -29.47 -11.82 -22.02
CA LYS A 237 -30.50 -12.81 -22.36
C LYS A 237 -30.67 -13.01 -23.86
N ALA A 238 -30.49 -11.98 -24.66
CA ALA A 238 -30.55 -12.12 -26.12
C ALA A 238 -29.33 -12.91 -26.63
N GLU A 239 -28.14 -12.65 -26.11
CA GLU A 239 -26.90 -13.36 -26.46
C GLU A 239 -26.91 -14.84 -26.04
N GLU A 240 -27.49 -15.20 -24.90
CA GLU A 240 -27.65 -16.60 -24.48
C GLU A 240 -28.44 -17.47 -25.48
N ASN A 241 -29.36 -16.85 -26.23
CA ASN A 241 -30.20 -17.52 -27.22
C ASN A 241 -29.71 -17.36 -28.66
N ARG A 242 -28.61 -16.67 -28.86
CA ARG A 242 -28.04 -16.36 -30.17
C ARG A 242 -27.20 -17.52 -30.69
N ASP A 243 -27.46 -17.93 -31.91
CA ASP A 243 -26.65 -18.94 -32.61
C ASP A 243 -25.61 -18.23 -33.51
N ILE A 244 -24.46 -17.93 -32.91
CA ILE A 244 -23.37 -17.17 -33.57
C ILE A 244 -22.89 -17.85 -34.86
N GLU A 245 -23.02 -19.17 -35.00
CA GLU A 245 -22.60 -19.90 -36.20
C GLU A 245 -23.54 -19.69 -37.40
N LYS A 246 -24.77 -19.26 -37.12
CA LYS A 246 -25.81 -19.06 -38.18
C LYS A 246 -26.06 -17.61 -38.51
N GLU A 247 -25.56 -16.69 -37.72
CA GLU A 247 -25.75 -15.26 -37.96
C GLU A 247 -24.59 -14.62 -38.73
N PRO A 248 -24.87 -13.73 -39.68
CA PRO A 248 -23.82 -12.98 -40.36
C PRO A 248 -23.14 -12.03 -39.36
N VAL A 249 -21.80 -12.01 -39.36
CA VAL A 249 -20.99 -11.10 -38.56
C VAL A 249 -20.36 -10.06 -39.48
N ALA A 250 -20.62 -8.78 -39.20
CA ALA A 250 -19.99 -7.65 -39.85
C ALA A 250 -19.33 -6.77 -38.76
N ILE A 251 -18.02 -6.65 -38.84
CA ILE A 251 -17.21 -5.94 -37.84
C ILE A 251 -16.81 -4.57 -38.38
N TYR A 252 -17.05 -3.52 -37.62
CA TYR A 252 -16.56 -2.17 -37.89
C TYR A 252 -15.35 -1.90 -36.99
N GLU A 253 -14.14 -1.89 -37.57
CA GLU A 253 -12.90 -1.64 -36.86
C GLU A 253 -12.64 -0.14 -36.72
N ILE A 254 -12.28 0.34 -35.55
CA ILE A 254 -11.88 1.72 -35.29
C ILE A 254 -10.50 1.79 -34.61
N SER A 255 -9.70 2.78 -35.02
CA SER A 255 -8.42 3.02 -34.41
C SER A 255 -8.59 3.66 -33.00
N PRO A 256 -7.63 3.47 -32.08
CA PRO A 256 -7.63 4.13 -30.78
C PRO A 256 -7.71 5.67 -30.88
N GLU A 257 -7.13 6.27 -31.91
CA GLU A 257 -7.20 7.71 -32.16
C GLU A 257 -8.62 8.14 -32.50
N THR A 258 -9.31 7.39 -33.36
CA THR A 258 -10.71 7.64 -33.70
C THR A 258 -11.61 7.46 -32.50
N CYS A 259 -11.39 6.40 -31.71
CA CYS A 259 -12.15 6.12 -30.50
C CYS A 259 -12.08 7.29 -29.50
N ARG A 260 -10.91 7.90 -29.30
CA ARG A 260 -10.74 9.08 -28.43
C ARG A 260 -11.47 10.33 -28.92
N GLN A 261 -11.80 10.41 -30.19
CA GLN A 261 -12.53 11.55 -30.79
C GLN A 261 -14.05 11.39 -30.68
N ILE A 262 -14.54 10.19 -30.37
CA ILE A 262 -15.97 9.92 -30.22
C ILE A 262 -16.46 10.59 -28.94
N LYS A 263 -17.22 11.68 -29.08
CA LYS A 263 -17.80 12.42 -27.96
C LYS A 263 -19.10 11.81 -27.45
N GLU A 264 -19.82 11.15 -28.33
CA GLU A 264 -21.14 10.58 -28.06
C GLU A 264 -21.18 9.11 -28.54
N PRO A 265 -20.70 8.18 -27.71
CA PRO A 265 -20.57 6.75 -28.09
C PRO A 265 -21.88 6.12 -28.52
N GLU A 266 -23.00 6.47 -27.90
CA GLU A 266 -24.34 5.93 -28.22
C GLU A 266 -24.80 6.33 -29.63
N GLN A 267 -24.61 7.61 -30.02
CA GLN A 267 -24.95 8.06 -31.35
C GLN A 267 -24.05 7.43 -32.41
N PHE A 268 -22.77 7.27 -32.09
CA PHE A 268 -21.84 6.59 -32.98
C PHE A 268 -22.25 5.12 -33.18
N ALA A 269 -22.52 4.38 -32.10
CA ALA A 269 -22.99 3.00 -32.19
C ALA A 269 -24.29 2.87 -32.99
N ALA A 270 -25.24 3.80 -32.80
CA ALA A 270 -26.49 3.84 -33.58
C ALA A 270 -26.26 4.12 -35.07
N GLN A 271 -25.25 4.90 -35.42
CA GLN A 271 -24.90 5.13 -36.85
C GLN A 271 -24.28 3.88 -37.47
N ILE A 272 -23.38 3.19 -36.75
CA ILE A 272 -22.75 1.95 -37.20
C ILE A 272 -23.81 0.85 -37.39
N ALA A 273 -24.76 0.73 -36.47
CA ALA A 273 -25.86 -0.23 -36.55
C ALA A 273 -26.77 0.02 -37.78
N LYS A 274 -26.99 1.29 -38.17
CA LYS A 274 -27.73 1.65 -39.42
C LYS A 274 -27.01 1.22 -40.70
N LEU A 275 -25.69 1.01 -40.62
CA LEU A 275 -24.88 0.47 -41.72
C LEU A 275 -24.83 -1.05 -41.74
N GLU A 276 -25.68 -1.70 -40.92
CA GLU A 276 -25.79 -3.16 -40.78
C GLU A 276 -24.53 -3.86 -40.20
N TYR A 277 -23.63 -3.12 -39.54
CA TYR A 277 -22.58 -3.72 -38.78
C TYR A 277 -23.12 -4.31 -37.46
N THR A 278 -22.67 -5.50 -37.10
CA THR A 278 -23.12 -6.23 -35.91
C THR A 278 -22.18 -6.05 -34.71
N GLN A 279 -20.93 -5.66 -34.97
CA GLN A 279 -19.89 -5.52 -33.92
C GLN A 279 -19.00 -4.31 -34.22
N ILE A 280 -18.44 -3.74 -33.16
CA ILE A 280 -17.40 -2.71 -33.25
C ILE A 280 -16.16 -3.26 -32.56
N GLU A 281 -15.03 -3.28 -33.25
CA GLU A 281 -13.72 -3.61 -32.69
C GLU A 281 -12.93 -2.32 -32.43
N MET A 282 -12.38 -2.18 -31.17
CA MET A 282 -11.71 -0.98 -30.69
C MET A 282 -10.32 -1.30 -30.14
#